data_85f9a0e87cbd349c9d3e65002fd28887
#
_entry.id   85f9a0e87cbd349c9d3e65002fd28887
#
_cell.length_a   1.000
_cell.length_b   1.000
_cell.length_c   1.000
_cell.angle_alpha   90.00
_cell.angle_beta   90.00
_cell.angle_gamma   90.00
#
_symmetry.space_group_name_H-M   'P 1'
#
loop_
_entity.id
_entity.type
_entity.pdbx_description
1 polymer ?
#
loop_
_entity_poly.entity_id
_entity_poly.type
_entity_poly.pdbx_seq_one_letter_code
_entity_poly.pdbx_strand_id
1 'polypeptide(L)'
;MTEPYLPVDVVFHPNWWHRHYGLSFDRDFFYDPRRRVWQEQRMRQLLYERFGDLGLGQKDAPRRPIIGPILMGSGYIVQEILGCEIKYQDNGNPWVLPRNLSETEIWDLEVPENIEATPSMRALLALMEELEAEFGYLQGDAPLHSVINVAIDLRGQDYFIDLIENQALVAHLHQVIACTIYQVGRRVKPRTGSVAVSVNRIIASFEPGIFIIPNCSLQMISPTTYQNLLLEHDAWLGRQLPPLGFHHCGNNAHLFAPLYAHAGAVYLDVGWGSDIAACRAALPDAWLSLRLNPVRMRTATAGEAAADTEALLAAHGPPWDRTAICCINMDYGTGDEAVRAMFRTVARYRGERDSGIQTAYRLA
;
A
#
# COMPACT_ATOMS: atom_id res chain seq x y z
N MET A 1 7.66 -3.48 -23.12
CA MET A 1 8.41 -4.24 -22.09
C MET A 1 7.61 -5.49 -21.83
N THR A 2 8.21 -6.67 -21.77
CA THR A 2 7.52 -7.90 -21.36
C THR A 2 7.19 -7.77 -19.88
N GLU A 3 5.95 -8.12 -19.52
CA GLU A 3 5.51 -8.15 -18.11
C GLU A 3 6.46 -9.03 -17.29
N PRO A 4 6.86 -8.58 -16.07
CA PRO A 4 7.75 -9.38 -15.24
C PRO A 4 7.01 -10.64 -14.78
N TYR A 5 7.58 -11.80 -15.10
CA TYR A 5 7.02 -13.08 -14.69
C TYR A 5 7.32 -13.35 -13.21
N LEU A 6 6.29 -13.58 -12.42
CA LEU A 6 6.34 -13.93 -11.00
C LEU A 6 7.28 -13.00 -10.18
N PRO A 7 7.06 -11.67 -10.17
CA PRO A 7 7.91 -10.73 -9.42
C PRO A 7 7.80 -10.96 -7.90
N VAL A 8 8.86 -10.57 -7.18
CA VAL A 8 8.89 -10.59 -5.70
C VAL A 8 8.98 -9.16 -5.19
N ASP A 9 8.09 -8.75 -4.30
CA ASP A 9 8.14 -7.47 -3.64
C ASP A 9 8.34 -7.59 -2.13
N VAL A 10 9.23 -6.78 -1.59
CA VAL A 10 9.51 -6.73 -0.16
C VAL A 10 9.48 -5.30 0.34
N VAL A 11 8.79 -5.10 1.46
CA VAL A 11 8.72 -3.80 2.12
C VAL A 11 9.17 -3.96 3.57
N PHE A 12 10.32 -3.36 3.86
CA PHE A 12 10.82 -3.30 5.23
C PHE A 12 10.12 -2.19 6.00
N HIS A 13 9.64 -2.51 7.19
CA HIS A 13 8.98 -1.57 8.09
C HIS A 13 9.96 -0.48 8.57
N PRO A 14 9.50 0.74 8.89
CA PRO A 14 10.34 1.80 9.46
C PRO A 14 11.23 1.36 10.62
N ASN A 15 10.74 0.49 11.51
CA ASN A 15 11.54 -0.01 12.63
C ASN A 15 12.75 -0.86 12.18
N TRP A 16 12.67 -1.55 11.03
CA TRP A 16 13.80 -2.27 10.45
C TRP A 16 14.90 -1.28 10.02
N TRP A 17 14.52 -0.22 9.31
CA TRP A 17 15.45 0.81 8.87
C TRP A 17 16.07 1.56 10.04
N HIS A 18 15.25 1.93 11.02
CA HIS A 18 15.73 2.63 12.22
C HIS A 18 16.68 1.75 13.01
N ARG A 19 16.32 0.50 13.27
CA ARG A 19 17.11 -0.43 14.07
C ARG A 19 18.46 -0.79 13.43
N HIS A 20 18.49 -1.00 12.12
CA HIS A 20 19.69 -1.44 11.42
C HIS A 20 20.57 -0.28 10.96
N TYR A 21 20.00 0.88 10.68
CA TYR A 21 20.70 1.98 10.01
C TYR A 21 20.50 3.37 10.63
N GLY A 22 19.72 3.50 11.68
CA GLY A 22 19.45 4.77 12.36
C GLY A 22 18.64 5.77 11.53
N LEU A 23 17.91 5.31 10.50
CA LEU A 23 17.07 6.19 9.69
C LEU A 23 15.79 6.56 10.46
N SER A 24 15.40 7.84 10.40
CA SER A 24 14.22 8.37 11.09
C SER A 24 13.06 8.55 10.09
N PHE A 25 11.85 8.28 10.56
CA PHE A 25 10.60 8.41 9.80
C PHE A 25 9.67 9.45 10.44
N ASP A 26 10.26 10.48 10.99
CA ASP A 26 9.59 11.65 11.52
C ASP A 26 8.82 12.44 10.43
N ARG A 27 8.20 13.54 10.82
CA ARG A 27 7.43 14.37 9.89
C ARG A 27 8.27 14.90 8.73
N ASP A 28 9.55 15.20 8.97
CA ASP A 28 10.45 15.75 7.95
C ASP A 28 10.75 14.73 6.85
N PHE A 29 10.79 13.43 7.16
CA PHE A 29 10.86 12.39 6.14
C PHE A 29 9.71 12.48 5.12
N PHE A 30 8.51 12.88 5.56
CA PHE A 30 7.35 12.93 4.69
C PHE A 30 7.24 14.24 3.90
N TYR A 31 7.70 15.37 4.46
CA TYR A 31 7.40 16.70 3.93
C TYR A 31 8.62 17.58 3.64
N ASP A 32 9.84 17.22 4.08
CA ASP A 32 11.06 17.93 3.69
C ASP A 32 11.65 17.29 2.41
N PRO A 33 11.72 18.03 1.27
CA PRO A 33 12.14 17.48 0.01
C PRO A 33 13.60 17.01 0.01
N ARG A 34 14.49 17.72 0.73
CA ARG A 34 15.92 17.35 0.81
C ARG A 34 16.10 16.09 1.63
N ARG A 35 15.41 16.02 2.76
CA ARG A 35 15.42 14.86 3.65
C ARG A 35 14.85 13.65 2.91
N ARG A 36 13.72 13.82 2.22
CA ARG A 36 13.06 12.77 1.47
C ARG A 36 13.96 12.16 0.39
N VAL A 37 14.57 13.00 -0.45
CA VAL A 37 15.45 12.56 -1.55
C VAL A 37 16.71 11.89 -1.01
N TRP A 38 17.35 12.48 -0.01
CA TRP A 38 18.54 11.92 0.61
C TRP A 38 18.28 10.56 1.24
N GLN A 39 17.23 10.44 2.05
CA GLN A 39 16.96 9.19 2.76
C GLN A 39 16.53 8.08 1.81
N GLU A 40 15.76 8.39 0.78
CA GLU A 40 15.39 7.44 -0.26
C GLU A 40 16.62 6.91 -1.01
N GLN A 41 17.51 7.79 -1.42
CA GLN A 41 18.77 7.40 -2.05
C GLN A 41 19.59 6.49 -1.13
N ARG A 42 19.74 6.85 0.13
CA ARG A 42 20.48 6.05 1.12
C ARG A 42 19.83 4.69 1.35
N MET A 43 18.52 4.60 1.42
CA MET A 43 17.80 3.33 1.55
C MET A 43 18.09 2.39 0.38
N ARG A 44 18.12 2.88 -0.86
CA ARG A 44 18.47 2.05 -2.02
C ARG A 44 19.92 1.56 -1.99
N GLN A 45 20.85 2.39 -1.54
CA GLN A 45 22.26 1.97 -1.37
C GLN A 45 22.37 0.88 -0.31
N LEU A 46 21.73 1.05 0.84
CA LEU A 46 21.74 0.08 1.94
C LEU A 46 21.07 -1.25 1.55
N LEU A 47 19.98 -1.21 0.78
CA LEU A 47 19.38 -2.43 0.23
C LEU A 47 20.34 -3.15 -0.70
N TYR A 48 21.07 -2.41 -1.54
CA TYR A 48 22.06 -3.01 -2.44
C TYR A 48 23.23 -3.64 -1.65
N GLU A 49 23.75 -2.94 -0.64
CA GLU A 49 24.82 -3.46 0.22
C GLU A 49 24.43 -4.79 0.88
N ARG A 50 23.15 -4.96 1.27
CA ARG A 50 22.65 -6.13 2.01
C ARG A 50 22.03 -7.20 1.12
N PHE A 51 21.33 -6.83 0.07
CA PHE A 51 20.52 -7.70 -0.79
C PHE A 51 20.69 -7.42 -2.28
N GLY A 52 21.80 -6.84 -2.69
CA GLY A 52 22.07 -6.56 -4.10
C GLY A 52 22.17 -7.80 -4.97
N ASP A 53 22.55 -8.94 -4.37
CA ASP A 53 22.54 -10.27 -4.99
C ASP A 53 21.12 -10.78 -5.31
N LEU A 54 20.10 -10.25 -4.63
CA LEU A 54 18.68 -10.47 -4.93
C LEU A 54 18.11 -9.41 -5.88
N GLY A 55 18.94 -8.45 -6.33
CA GLY A 55 18.58 -7.31 -7.16
C GLY A 55 17.84 -6.20 -6.42
N LEU A 56 17.84 -6.19 -5.10
CA LEU A 56 17.29 -5.10 -4.33
C LEU A 56 18.27 -3.94 -4.24
N GLY A 57 17.72 -2.73 -4.30
CA GLY A 57 18.51 -1.51 -4.19
C GLY A 57 19.35 -1.20 -5.44
N GLN A 58 20.29 -0.26 -5.28
CA GLN A 58 21.16 0.21 -6.35
C GLN A 58 22.46 0.78 -5.75
N LYS A 59 23.64 0.29 -6.23
CA LYS A 59 24.94 0.69 -5.70
C LYS A 59 25.18 2.19 -5.85
N ASP A 60 25.05 2.67 -7.06
CA ASP A 60 25.25 4.08 -7.41
C ASP A 60 23.88 4.76 -7.59
N ALA A 61 23.04 4.67 -6.55
CA ALA A 61 21.69 5.18 -6.59
C ALA A 61 21.67 6.69 -6.93
N PRO A 62 21.05 7.14 -8.04
CA PRO A 62 20.90 8.54 -8.32
C PRO A 62 19.89 9.17 -7.36
N ARG A 63 19.99 10.48 -7.14
CA ARG A 63 18.92 11.25 -6.46
C ARG A 63 17.69 11.23 -7.37
N ARG A 64 16.49 11.13 -6.76
CA ARG A 64 15.22 11.15 -7.51
C ARG A 64 14.10 11.79 -6.70
N PRO A 65 13.13 12.42 -7.37
CA PRO A 65 12.05 13.18 -6.72
C PRO A 65 10.92 12.25 -6.25
N ILE A 66 11.15 11.45 -5.23
CA ILE A 66 10.17 10.47 -4.78
C ILE A 66 9.27 11.02 -3.68
N ILE A 67 7.97 10.97 -3.86
CA ILE A 67 6.97 11.33 -2.83
C ILE A 67 6.23 10.13 -2.22
N GLY A 68 6.36 8.98 -2.76
CA GLY A 68 5.77 7.71 -2.29
C GLY A 68 6.82 6.67 -2.30
N PRO A 69 6.50 5.52 -2.78
CA PRO A 69 5.96 4.45 -1.99
C PRO A 69 7.03 3.55 -1.39
N ILE A 70 8.22 4.04 -1.10
CA ILE A 70 9.30 3.20 -0.53
C ILE A 70 8.91 2.64 0.83
N LEU A 71 8.10 3.40 1.57
CA LEU A 71 7.50 2.97 2.84
C LEU A 71 6.06 3.44 2.91
N MET A 72 5.83 4.53 3.64
CA MET A 72 4.53 5.19 3.78
C MET A 72 4.58 6.50 3.01
N GLY A 73 3.98 6.66 1.90
CA GLY A 73 4.06 7.84 1.03
C GLY A 73 4.00 9.20 1.74
N SER A 74 2.89 9.89 1.65
CA SER A 74 2.66 11.18 2.30
C SER A 74 1.96 11.06 3.67
N GLY A 75 2.10 9.95 4.37
CA GLY A 75 1.43 9.76 5.66
C GLY A 75 -0.08 9.57 5.53
N TYR A 76 -0.85 10.23 6.41
CA TYR A 76 -2.30 10.08 6.52
C TYR A 76 -3.02 11.35 6.04
N ILE A 77 -2.76 11.76 4.80
CA ILE A 77 -3.20 13.07 4.31
C ILE A 77 -4.73 13.27 4.34
N VAL A 78 -5.51 12.24 4.05
CA VAL A 78 -6.98 12.31 4.06
C VAL A 78 -7.49 12.53 5.48
N GLN A 79 -6.94 11.81 6.44
CA GLN A 79 -7.27 11.96 7.85
C GLN A 79 -6.89 13.35 8.38
N GLU A 80 -5.70 13.84 8.04
CA GLU A 80 -5.28 15.20 8.42
C GLU A 80 -6.21 16.27 7.85
N ILE A 81 -6.61 16.14 6.58
CA ILE A 81 -7.56 17.06 5.93
C ILE A 81 -8.91 17.05 6.64
N LEU A 82 -9.37 15.90 7.10
CA LEU A 82 -10.61 15.73 7.87
C LEU A 82 -10.41 15.96 9.37
N GLY A 83 -9.26 16.51 9.78
CA GLY A 83 -9.00 17.03 11.12
C GLY A 83 -8.50 15.99 12.14
N CYS A 84 -8.05 14.82 11.70
CA CYS A 84 -7.35 13.89 12.58
C CYS A 84 -5.96 14.40 12.95
N GLU A 85 -5.53 14.18 14.17
CA GLU A 85 -4.16 14.41 14.60
C GLU A 85 -3.30 13.19 14.23
N ILE A 86 -2.16 13.42 13.58
CA ILE A 86 -1.20 12.38 13.20
C ILE A 86 0.02 12.46 14.11
N LYS A 87 0.36 11.33 14.71
CA LYS A 87 1.59 11.18 15.49
C LYS A 87 2.70 10.61 14.60
N TYR A 88 3.72 11.41 14.35
CA TYR A 88 4.95 10.98 13.69
C TYR A 88 5.93 10.43 14.72
N GLN A 89 6.74 9.46 14.34
CA GLN A 89 7.74 8.82 15.20
C GLN A 89 8.95 8.37 14.40
N ASP A 90 10.13 8.39 15.02
CA ASP A 90 11.39 8.08 14.34
C ASP A 90 11.48 6.62 13.86
N ASN A 91 10.94 5.71 14.65
CA ASN A 91 11.15 4.26 14.48
C ASN A 91 9.90 3.50 14.03
N GLY A 92 8.90 4.17 13.51
CA GLY A 92 7.66 3.53 13.12
C GLY A 92 6.89 4.30 12.06
N ASN A 93 5.81 3.68 11.60
CA ASN A 93 4.83 4.38 10.78
C ASN A 93 4.16 5.49 11.59
N PRO A 94 3.76 6.60 10.97
CA PRO A 94 2.82 7.52 11.58
C PRO A 94 1.52 6.77 11.98
N TRP A 95 0.82 7.28 12.95
CA TRP A 95 -0.47 6.73 13.36
C TRP A 95 -1.47 7.83 13.68
N VAL A 96 -2.73 7.53 13.45
CA VAL A 96 -3.85 8.44 13.64
C VAL A 96 -4.32 8.38 15.09
N LEU A 97 -4.56 9.54 15.69
CA LEU A 97 -5.36 9.64 16.90
C LEU A 97 -6.84 9.72 16.48
N PRO A 98 -7.68 8.73 16.84
CA PRO A 98 -9.09 8.75 16.48
C PRO A 98 -9.79 10.00 17.04
N ARG A 99 -10.61 10.65 16.21
CA ARG A 99 -11.35 11.85 16.63
C ARG A 99 -12.54 11.53 17.54
N ASN A 100 -13.13 10.32 17.41
CA ASN A 100 -14.33 9.90 18.11
C ASN A 100 -15.47 10.93 17.99
N LEU A 101 -15.75 11.35 16.76
CA LEU A 101 -16.78 12.35 16.45
C LEU A 101 -18.15 11.88 16.93
N SER A 102 -18.94 12.78 17.51
CA SER A 102 -20.35 12.59 17.78
C SER A 102 -21.17 12.54 16.48
N GLU A 103 -22.43 12.08 16.57
CA GLU A 103 -23.32 12.07 15.40
C GLU A 103 -23.53 13.48 14.82
N THR A 104 -23.69 14.49 15.67
CA THR A 104 -23.84 15.88 15.25
C THR A 104 -22.60 16.36 14.48
N GLU A 105 -21.41 16.09 15.01
CA GLU A 105 -20.15 16.47 14.33
C GLU A 105 -19.96 15.73 13.01
N ILE A 106 -20.50 14.50 12.86
CA ILE A 106 -20.47 13.78 11.58
C ILE A 106 -21.44 14.44 10.59
N TRP A 107 -22.66 14.80 11.02
CA TRP A 107 -23.61 15.49 10.15
C TRP A 107 -23.10 16.86 9.69
N ASP A 108 -22.30 17.55 10.53
CA ASP A 108 -21.65 18.83 10.21
C ASP A 108 -20.36 18.66 9.41
N LEU A 109 -19.88 17.42 9.21
CA LEU A 109 -18.65 17.19 8.49
C LEU A 109 -18.86 17.37 6.99
N GLU A 110 -18.05 18.23 6.37
CA GLU A 110 -18.12 18.52 4.95
C GLU A 110 -16.76 18.31 4.27
N VAL A 111 -16.80 18.07 2.97
CA VAL A 111 -15.60 18.13 2.12
C VAL A 111 -15.11 19.57 2.07
N PRO A 112 -13.85 19.87 2.38
CA PRO A 112 -13.36 21.25 2.29
C PRO A 112 -13.56 21.84 0.89
N GLU A 113 -14.20 23.04 0.81
CA GLU A 113 -14.42 23.74 -0.47
C GLU A 113 -13.13 23.90 -1.27
N ASN A 114 -12.06 24.27 -0.58
CA ASN A 114 -10.72 24.37 -1.15
C ASN A 114 -9.76 23.46 -0.40
N ILE A 115 -9.63 22.22 -0.88
CA ILE A 115 -8.76 21.23 -0.28
C ILE A 115 -7.27 21.66 -0.30
N GLU A 116 -6.84 22.45 -1.28
CA GLU A 116 -5.48 22.94 -1.42
C GLU A 116 -5.12 23.98 -0.34
N ALA A 117 -6.13 24.62 0.24
CA ALA A 117 -5.95 25.55 1.36
C ALA A 117 -5.74 24.82 2.71
N THR A 118 -6.02 23.52 2.79
CA THR A 118 -5.76 22.77 4.01
C THR A 118 -4.26 22.65 4.29
N PRO A 119 -3.82 22.69 5.56
CA PRO A 119 -2.39 22.65 5.90
C PRO A 119 -1.66 21.43 5.32
N SER A 120 -2.26 20.26 5.39
CA SER A 120 -1.68 19.00 4.92
C SER A 120 -1.53 18.96 3.40
N MET A 121 -2.57 19.37 2.66
CA MET A 121 -2.51 19.40 1.21
C MET A 121 -1.52 20.45 0.72
N ARG A 122 -1.47 21.61 1.37
CA ARG A 122 -0.49 22.66 1.07
C ARG A 122 0.94 22.15 1.27
N ALA A 123 1.20 21.44 2.36
CA ALA A 123 2.53 20.87 2.62
C ALA A 123 2.92 19.82 1.55
N LEU A 124 1.98 18.95 1.16
CA LEU A 124 2.21 17.98 0.09
C LEU A 124 2.48 18.66 -1.26
N LEU A 125 1.66 19.64 -1.63
CA LEU A 125 1.83 20.37 -2.89
C LEU A 125 3.16 21.13 -2.93
N ALA A 126 3.55 21.78 -1.82
CA ALA A 126 4.83 22.47 -1.72
C ALA A 126 6.02 21.50 -1.90
N LEU A 127 5.96 20.32 -1.27
CA LEU A 127 6.95 19.24 -1.48
C LEU A 127 7.03 18.84 -2.95
N MET A 128 5.87 18.61 -3.59
CA MET A 128 5.80 18.21 -4.98
C MET A 128 6.35 19.31 -5.92
N GLU A 129 6.00 20.56 -5.69
CA GLU A 129 6.47 21.70 -6.48
C GLU A 129 7.98 21.90 -6.38
N GLU A 130 8.55 21.79 -5.17
CA GLU A 130 10.00 21.91 -4.96
C GLU A 130 10.77 20.76 -5.66
N LEU A 131 10.30 19.53 -5.53
CA LEU A 131 10.90 18.37 -6.20
C LEU A 131 10.78 18.47 -7.72
N GLU A 132 9.62 18.87 -8.23
CA GLU A 132 9.41 19.03 -9.68
C GLU A 132 10.24 20.16 -10.26
N ALA A 133 10.43 21.26 -9.53
CA ALA A 133 11.30 22.37 -9.93
C ALA A 133 12.79 21.94 -9.99
N GLU A 134 13.25 21.08 -9.08
CA GLU A 134 14.64 20.61 -9.06
C GLU A 134 14.90 19.53 -10.13
N PHE A 135 13.97 18.60 -10.34
CA PHE A 135 14.21 17.39 -11.15
C PHE A 135 13.50 17.41 -12.51
N GLY A 136 12.49 18.25 -12.71
CA GLY A 136 11.69 18.30 -13.94
C GLY A 136 10.59 17.23 -14.03
N TYR A 137 10.46 16.37 -13.03
CA TYR A 137 9.44 15.31 -12.96
C TYR A 137 9.21 14.88 -11.50
N LEU A 138 8.19 14.06 -11.27
CA LEU A 138 7.94 13.40 -10.00
C LEU A 138 7.87 11.88 -10.17
N GLN A 139 8.23 11.15 -9.13
CA GLN A 139 8.06 9.71 -9.04
C GLN A 139 7.28 9.30 -7.79
N GLY A 140 6.68 8.11 -7.85
CA GLY A 140 5.94 7.56 -6.73
C GLY A 140 4.51 8.06 -6.65
N ASP A 141 3.97 8.07 -5.46
CA ASP A 141 2.58 8.41 -5.21
C ASP A 141 2.33 8.83 -3.75
N ALA A 142 1.15 9.36 -3.48
CA ALA A 142 0.66 9.56 -2.11
C ALA A 142 -0.27 8.39 -1.75
N PRO A 143 -0.07 7.70 -0.62
CA PRO A 143 -1.04 6.74 -0.15
C PRO A 143 -2.32 7.45 0.25
N LEU A 144 -3.44 6.94 -0.26
CA LEU A 144 -4.77 7.35 0.17
C LEU A 144 -5.40 6.18 0.90
N HIS A 145 -6.01 6.43 2.03
CA HIS A 145 -6.68 5.40 2.80
C HIS A 145 -8.04 5.03 2.19
N SER A 146 -8.61 3.91 2.60
CA SER A 146 -9.96 3.50 2.21
C SER A 146 -11.02 4.24 3.01
N VAL A 147 -12.25 4.25 2.49
CA VAL A 147 -13.39 4.86 3.16
C VAL A 147 -13.58 4.28 4.56
N ILE A 148 -13.54 2.95 4.71
CA ILE A 148 -13.71 2.29 6.02
C ILE A 148 -12.60 2.65 7.02
N ASN A 149 -11.34 2.69 6.60
CA ASN A 149 -10.25 3.01 7.52
C ASN A 149 -10.39 4.44 8.05
N VAL A 150 -10.67 5.40 7.16
CA VAL A 150 -10.87 6.81 7.55
C VAL A 150 -12.12 6.97 8.41
N ALA A 151 -13.21 6.24 8.13
CA ALA A 151 -14.42 6.27 8.96
C ALA A 151 -14.15 5.82 10.39
N ILE A 152 -13.35 4.77 10.58
CA ILE A 152 -12.92 4.31 11.92
C ILE A 152 -12.05 5.36 12.60
N ASP A 153 -11.13 6.01 11.88
CA ASP A 153 -10.28 7.07 12.43
C ASP A 153 -11.10 8.31 12.87
N LEU A 154 -12.21 8.59 12.20
CA LEU A 154 -13.09 9.72 12.52
C LEU A 154 -14.09 9.40 13.64
N ARG A 155 -14.77 8.24 13.57
CA ARG A 155 -15.89 7.89 14.47
C ARG A 155 -15.46 6.98 15.62
N GLY A 156 -14.32 6.32 15.51
CA GLY A 156 -13.87 5.34 16.49
C GLY A 156 -14.69 4.04 16.43
N GLN A 157 -14.89 3.44 17.59
CA GLN A 157 -15.59 2.14 17.70
C GLN A 157 -17.10 2.23 17.45
N ASP A 158 -17.69 3.40 17.70
CA ASP A 158 -19.11 3.64 17.45
C ASP A 158 -19.49 3.49 15.98
N TYR A 159 -18.52 3.62 15.07
CA TYR A 159 -18.72 3.35 13.66
C TYR A 159 -19.32 1.96 13.38
N PHE A 160 -18.88 0.94 14.12
CA PHE A 160 -19.41 -0.42 13.95
C PHE A 160 -20.86 -0.57 14.43
N ILE A 161 -21.26 0.23 15.41
CA ILE A 161 -22.66 0.30 15.87
C ILE A 161 -23.50 1.01 14.81
N ASP A 162 -23.01 2.14 14.31
CA ASP A 162 -23.70 2.95 13.29
C ASP A 162 -23.94 2.19 11.98
N LEU A 163 -23.04 1.26 11.59
CA LEU A 163 -23.25 0.38 10.44
C LEU A 163 -24.55 -0.44 10.51
N ILE A 164 -25.07 -0.66 11.72
CA ILE A 164 -26.29 -1.43 12.01
C ILE A 164 -27.44 -0.48 12.29
N GLU A 165 -27.23 0.50 13.17
CA GLU A 165 -28.31 1.30 13.79
C GLU A 165 -28.55 2.63 13.07
N ASN A 166 -27.52 3.24 12.42
CA ASN A 166 -27.60 4.57 11.81
C ASN A 166 -26.96 4.64 10.41
N GLN A 167 -27.52 3.85 9.48
CA GLN A 167 -26.96 3.76 8.13
C GLN A 167 -27.00 5.09 7.33
N ALA A 168 -27.91 6.01 7.68
CA ALA A 168 -27.96 7.33 7.05
C ALA A 168 -26.75 8.18 7.44
N LEU A 169 -26.35 8.16 8.72
CA LEU A 169 -25.13 8.81 9.21
C LEU A 169 -23.88 8.23 8.53
N VAL A 170 -23.84 6.88 8.45
CA VAL A 170 -22.73 6.18 7.78
C VAL A 170 -22.63 6.55 6.31
N ALA A 171 -23.76 6.62 5.60
CA ALA A 171 -23.78 7.01 4.18
C ALA A 171 -23.24 8.43 3.97
N HIS A 172 -23.63 9.37 4.83
CA HIS A 172 -23.08 10.73 4.79
C HIS A 172 -21.58 10.74 5.06
N LEU A 173 -21.12 10.07 6.12
CA LEU A 173 -19.70 9.96 6.47
C LEU A 173 -18.88 9.37 5.31
N HIS A 174 -19.35 8.26 4.72
CA HIS A 174 -18.68 7.62 3.59
C HIS A 174 -18.60 8.53 2.37
N GLN A 175 -19.68 9.28 2.08
CA GLN A 175 -19.69 10.24 0.96
C GLN A 175 -18.64 11.33 1.15
N VAL A 176 -18.54 11.94 2.33
CA VAL A 176 -17.54 12.97 2.63
C VAL A 176 -16.14 12.41 2.47
N ILE A 177 -15.87 11.22 3.01
CA ILE A 177 -14.56 10.58 2.92
C ILE A 177 -14.20 10.25 1.46
N ALA A 178 -15.10 9.61 0.72
CA ALA A 178 -14.85 9.25 -0.68
C ALA A 178 -14.58 10.49 -1.55
N CYS A 179 -15.35 11.54 -1.37
CA CYS A 179 -15.11 12.81 -2.06
C CYS A 179 -13.76 13.44 -1.69
N THR A 180 -13.35 13.37 -0.42
CA THR A 180 -12.03 13.88 0.01
C THR A 180 -10.90 13.06 -0.61
N ILE A 181 -10.99 11.73 -0.60
CA ILE A 181 -10.04 10.83 -1.28
C ILE A 181 -9.91 11.21 -2.77
N TYR A 182 -11.03 11.36 -3.45
CA TYR A 182 -11.04 11.77 -4.86
C TYR A 182 -10.38 13.14 -5.07
N GLN A 183 -10.70 14.13 -4.23
CA GLN A 183 -10.12 15.47 -4.34
C GLN A 183 -8.59 15.47 -4.21
N VAL A 184 -8.02 14.64 -3.33
CA VAL A 184 -6.56 14.44 -3.24
C VAL A 184 -6.03 13.69 -4.45
N GLY A 185 -6.63 12.55 -4.78
CA GLY A 185 -6.17 11.66 -5.84
C GLY A 185 -6.10 12.36 -7.21
N ARG A 186 -7.11 13.14 -7.58
CA ARG A 186 -7.13 13.89 -8.85
C ARG A 186 -6.05 14.95 -8.98
N ARG A 187 -5.44 15.39 -7.86
CA ARG A 187 -4.34 16.37 -7.84
C ARG A 187 -2.98 15.71 -7.85
N VAL A 188 -2.87 14.55 -7.23
CA VAL A 188 -1.59 13.84 -7.09
C VAL A 188 -1.31 12.95 -8.29
N LYS A 189 -2.29 12.13 -8.67
CA LYS A 189 -2.14 11.07 -9.68
C LYS A 189 -1.64 11.57 -11.06
N PRO A 190 -2.13 12.69 -11.62
CA PRO A 190 -1.64 13.19 -12.90
C PRO A 190 -0.17 13.62 -12.90
N ARG A 191 0.37 13.97 -11.72
CA ARG A 191 1.76 14.43 -11.57
C ARG A 191 2.73 13.30 -11.26
N THR A 192 2.25 12.21 -10.64
CA THR A 192 3.09 11.10 -10.17
C THR A 192 2.82 9.79 -10.90
N GLY A 193 1.72 9.71 -11.62
CA GLY A 193 1.28 8.54 -12.35
C GLY A 193 0.58 7.48 -11.48
N SER A 194 0.57 7.60 -10.16
CA SER A 194 -0.03 6.61 -9.27
C SER A 194 -0.49 7.21 -7.95
N VAL A 195 -1.44 6.58 -7.30
CA VAL A 195 -1.84 6.78 -5.90
C VAL A 195 -1.98 5.43 -5.19
N ALA A 196 -1.04 4.55 -5.46
CA ALA A 196 -0.97 3.24 -4.83
C ALA A 196 -0.64 3.36 -3.33
N VAL A 197 -0.99 2.36 -2.56
CA VAL A 197 -0.53 2.24 -1.18
C VAL A 197 0.95 1.91 -1.20
N SER A 198 1.74 2.55 -0.34
CA SER A 198 3.18 2.36 -0.23
C SER A 198 3.64 0.94 0.15
N VAL A 199 2.73 0.03 0.32
CA VAL A 199 2.98 -1.38 0.65
C VAL A 199 3.42 -2.23 -0.54
N ASN A 200 3.15 -1.78 -1.79
CA ASN A 200 3.54 -2.52 -3.01
C ASN A 200 4.17 -1.61 -4.05
N ARG A 201 5.46 -1.52 -4.02
CA ARG A 201 6.23 -0.60 -4.87
C ARG A 201 6.39 -1.07 -6.30
N ILE A 202 6.47 -2.37 -6.53
CA ILE A 202 6.68 -2.90 -7.87
C ILE A 202 5.45 -2.87 -8.74
N ILE A 203 4.27 -2.73 -8.15
CA ILE A 203 3.03 -2.73 -8.93
C ILE A 203 3.02 -1.64 -9.99
N ALA A 204 3.55 -0.45 -9.71
CA ALA A 204 3.65 0.63 -10.69
C ALA A 204 4.51 0.29 -11.91
N SER A 205 5.34 -0.76 -11.85
CA SER A 205 6.15 -1.21 -12.98
C SER A 205 5.38 -2.07 -13.98
N PHE A 206 4.30 -2.73 -13.57
CA PHE A 206 3.46 -3.55 -14.43
C PHE A 206 2.01 -3.07 -14.54
N GLU A 207 1.54 -2.20 -13.63
CA GLU A 207 0.27 -1.51 -13.71
C GLU A 207 0.47 0.00 -13.44
N PRO A 208 1.03 0.75 -14.40
CA PRO A 208 1.29 2.17 -14.23
C PRO A 208 -0.01 2.94 -13.99
N GLY A 209 0.06 3.90 -13.08
CA GLY A 209 -1.09 4.74 -12.77
C GLY A 209 -2.15 4.10 -11.90
N ILE A 210 -1.88 2.92 -11.31
CA ILE A 210 -2.86 2.25 -10.46
C ILE A 210 -3.26 3.11 -9.26
N PHE A 211 -4.55 3.04 -8.92
CA PHE A 211 -5.10 3.51 -7.65
C PHE A 211 -5.45 2.30 -6.80
N ILE A 212 -4.81 2.16 -5.65
CA ILE A 212 -5.07 1.05 -4.72
C ILE A 212 -5.83 1.55 -3.50
N ILE A 213 -6.97 0.91 -3.23
CA ILE A 213 -7.75 1.12 -2.01
C ILE A 213 -7.27 0.13 -0.94
N PRO A 214 -6.71 0.61 0.20
CA PRO A 214 -6.20 -0.26 1.26
C PRO A 214 -7.32 -0.66 2.24
N ASN A 215 -8.08 -1.66 1.90
CA ASN A 215 -9.20 -2.16 2.70
C ASN A 215 -8.74 -3.03 3.89
N CYS A 216 -7.90 -2.46 4.76
CA CYS A 216 -7.31 -3.19 5.89
C CYS A 216 -8.35 -3.60 6.94
N SER A 217 -9.38 -2.76 7.17
CA SER A 217 -10.37 -2.98 8.23
C SER A 217 -11.56 -3.83 7.77
N LEU A 218 -11.64 -4.23 6.50
CA LEU A 218 -12.77 -5.05 6.02
C LEU A 218 -12.87 -6.42 6.69
N GLN A 219 -11.78 -6.94 7.24
CA GLN A 219 -11.83 -8.17 8.03
C GLN A 219 -12.75 -8.06 9.28
N MET A 220 -13.15 -6.83 9.67
CA MET A 220 -13.99 -6.56 10.84
C MET A 220 -15.51 -6.51 10.51
N ILE A 221 -15.87 -6.56 9.23
CA ILE A 221 -17.26 -6.52 8.78
C ILE A 221 -17.58 -7.66 7.81
N SER A 222 -18.87 -7.94 7.63
CA SER A 222 -19.30 -8.97 6.68
C SER A 222 -19.20 -8.50 5.21
N PRO A 223 -19.03 -9.43 4.25
CA PRO A 223 -19.13 -9.10 2.83
C PRO A 223 -20.47 -8.42 2.46
N THR A 224 -21.57 -8.82 3.12
CA THR A 224 -22.88 -8.19 2.91
C THR A 224 -22.91 -6.73 3.38
N THR A 225 -22.30 -6.43 4.53
CA THR A 225 -22.19 -5.05 5.02
C THR A 225 -21.36 -4.21 4.06
N TYR A 226 -20.23 -4.75 3.59
CA TYR A 226 -19.41 -4.08 2.57
C TYR A 226 -20.18 -3.83 1.28
N GLN A 227 -20.87 -4.84 0.75
CA GLN A 227 -21.66 -4.74 -0.46
C GLN A 227 -22.72 -3.63 -0.37
N ASN A 228 -23.39 -3.54 0.78
CA ASN A 228 -24.53 -2.63 0.92
C ASN A 228 -24.10 -1.17 1.23
N LEU A 229 -22.97 -0.97 1.92
CA LEU A 229 -22.63 0.35 2.46
C LEU A 229 -21.34 0.96 1.93
N LEU A 230 -20.44 0.18 1.33
CA LEU A 230 -19.09 0.64 0.97
C LEU A 230 -18.72 0.40 -0.50
N LEU A 231 -19.18 -0.72 -1.08
CA LEU A 231 -18.77 -1.16 -2.42
C LEU A 231 -18.96 -0.07 -3.49
N GLU A 232 -20.10 0.64 -3.46
CA GLU A 232 -20.37 1.68 -4.47
C GLU A 232 -19.42 2.87 -4.35
N HIS A 233 -18.96 3.22 -3.15
CA HIS A 233 -17.95 4.26 -2.95
C HIS A 233 -16.59 3.83 -3.51
N ASP A 234 -16.18 2.59 -3.25
CA ASP A 234 -14.93 2.04 -3.79
C ASP A 234 -14.99 1.94 -5.32
N ALA A 235 -16.10 1.44 -5.87
CA ALA A 235 -16.32 1.36 -7.30
C ALA A 235 -16.36 2.75 -7.97
N TRP A 236 -17.01 3.73 -7.33
CA TRP A 236 -17.01 5.11 -7.80
C TRP A 236 -15.59 5.69 -7.83
N LEU A 237 -14.80 5.52 -6.76
CA LEU A 237 -13.41 5.95 -6.71
C LEU A 237 -12.59 5.30 -7.82
N GLY A 238 -12.79 4.01 -8.08
CA GLY A 238 -12.14 3.29 -9.17
C GLY A 238 -12.48 3.86 -10.55
N ARG A 239 -13.74 4.23 -10.78
CA ARG A 239 -14.17 4.89 -12.03
C ARG A 239 -13.57 6.29 -12.20
N GLN A 240 -13.33 7.00 -11.10
CA GLN A 240 -12.74 8.35 -11.12
C GLN A 240 -11.21 8.35 -11.24
N LEU A 241 -10.56 7.33 -10.72
CA LEU A 241 -9.10 7.22 -10.62
C LEU A 241 -8.58 5.87 -11.19
N PRO A 242 -9.00 5.45 -12.40
CA PRO A 242 -8.62 4.15 -12.96
C PRO A 242 -7.10 4.08 -13.27
N PRO A 243 -6.53 2.86 -13.33
CA PRO A 243 -7.10 1.57 -12.99
C PRO A 243 -7.19 1.31 -11.48
N LEU A 244 -8.13 0.46 -11.06
CA LEU A 244 -8.42 0.17 -9.64
C LEU A 244 -7.73 -1.11 -9.15
N GLY A 245 -7.12 -1.04 -7.98
CA GLY A 245 -6.64 -2.19 -7.22
C GLY A 245 -7.09 -2.16 -5.76
N PHE A 246 -6.98 -3.30 -5.10
CA PHE A 246 -7.27 -3.42 -3.68
C PHE A 246 -6.10 -4.04 -2.92
N HIS A 247 -5.85 -3.51 -1.73
CA HIS A 247 -5.04 -4.16 -0.73
C HIS A 247 -5.96 -4.66 0.38
N HIS A 248 -5.98 -5.97 0.59
CA HIS A 248 -6.79 -6.61 1.61
C HIS A 248 -5.91 -7.23 2.69
N CYS A 249 -6.05 -6.75 3.93
CA CYS A 249 -5.44 -7.38 5.10
C CYS A 249 -6.29 -8.55 5.63
N GLY A 250 -5.64 -9.48 6.34
CA GLY A 250 -6.35 -10.59 6.96
C GLY A 250 -6.53 -11.80 6.03
N ASN A 251 -7.30 -12.79 6.50
CA ASN A 251 -7.38 -14.11 5.89
C ASN A 251 -8.70 -14.37 5.14
N ASN A 252 -9.45 -13.34 4.82
CA ASN A 252 -10.79 -13.45 4.23
C ASN A 252 -10.95 -12.71 2.90
N ALA A 253 -9.84 -12.37 2.20
CA ALA A 253 -9.89 -11.67 0.91
C ALA A 253 -10.76 -12.40 -0.12
N HIS A 254 -10.79 -13.74 -0.10
CA HIS A 254 -11.60 -14.55 -1.00
C HIS A 254 -13.10 -14.30 -0.87
N LEU A 255 -13.59 -13.88 0.30
CA LEU A 255 -15.00 -13.53 0.49
C LEU A 255 -15.36 -12.19 -0.16
N PHE A 256 -14.38 -11.31 -0.34
CA PHE A 256 -14.56 -9.99 -0.94
C PHE A 256 -14.13 -9.94 -2.42
N ALA A 257 -13.36 -10.90 -2.90
CA ALA A 257 -12.86 -10.93 -4.27
C ALA A 257 -13.95 -10.83 -5.36
N PRO A 258 -15.13 -11.47 -5.23
CA PRO A 258 -16.24 -11.26 -6.18
C PRO A 258 -16.75 -9.81 -6.18
N LEU A 259 -16.76 -9.13 -5.04
CA LEU A 259 -17.17 -7.72 -4.91
C LEU A 259 -16.13 -6.79 -5.50
N TYR A 260 -14.84 -7.10 -5.33
CA TYR A 260 -13.75 -6.38 -5.97
C TYR A 260 -13.78 -6.52 -7.51
N ALA A 261 -14.10 -7.71 -8.01
CA ALA A 261 -14.34 -7.93 -9.43
C ALA A 261 -15.50 -7.07 -9.95
N HIS A 262 -16.60 -6.99 -9.21
CA HIS A 262 -17.73 -6.11 -9.53
C HIS A 262 -17.31 -4.62 -9.57
N ALA A 263 -16.43 -4.19 -8.67
CA ALA A 263 -15.89 -2.82 -8.69
C ALA A 263 -14.90 -2.57 -9.84
N GLY A 264 -14.51 -3.58 -10.61
CA GLY A 264 -13.57 -3.46 -11.73
C GLY A 264 -12.10 -3.54 -11.32
N ALA A 265 -11.78 -4.29 -10.29
CA ALA A 265 -10.41 -4.48 -9.83
C ALA A 265 -9.53 -5.17 -10.87
N VAL A 266 -8.38 -4.58 -11.16
CA VAL A 266 -7.31 -5.15 -11.99
C VAL A 266 -6.14 -5.69 -11.15
N TYR A 267 -6.18 -5.49 -9.85
CA TYR A 267 -5.15 -5.91 -8.92
C TYR A 267 -5.72 -6.21 -7.52
N LEU A 268 -5.19 -7.24 -6.88
CA LEU A 268 -5.48 -7.56 -5.49
C LEU A 268 -4.20 -7.97 -4.74
N ASP A 269 -3.91 -7.26 -3.65
CA ASP A 269 -3.06 -7.76 -2.58
C ASP A 269 -3.83 -8.77 -1.75
N VAL A 270 -3.49 -10.06 -1.91
CA VAL A 270 -4.19 -11.15 -1.23
C VAL A 270 -3.65 -11.28 0.20
N GLY A 271 -4.48 -10.97 1.18
CA GLY A 271 -4.12 -11.10 2.59
C GLY A 271 -3.71 -12.54 2.97
N TRP A 272 -2.71 -12.67 3.82
CA TRP A 272 -2.19 -13.98 4.21
C TRP A 272 -3.26 -14.84 4.87
N GLY A 273 -3.30 -16.13 4.49
CA GLY A 273 -4.30 -17.10 4.98
C GLY A 273 -5.62 -17.09 4.22
N SER A 274 -5.79 -16.23 3.22
CA SER A 274 -6.95 -16.25 2.32
C SER A 274 -6.89 -17.45 1.37
N ASP A 275 -8.05 -17.90 0.89
CA ASP A 275 -8.14 -18.90 -0.19
C ASP A 275 -7.73 -18.25 -1.52
N ILE A 276 -6.50 -18.56 -1.95
CA ILE A 276 -5.89 -17.97 -3.15
C ILE A 276 -6.58 -18.47 -4.41
N ALA A 277 -6.98 -19.74 -4.45
CA ALA A 277 -7.66 -20.30 -5.61
C ALA A 277 -9.04 -19.64 -5.82
N ALA A 278 -9.78 -19.40 -4.73
CA ALA A 278 -11.04 -18.66 -4.79
C ALA A 278 -10.84 -17.20 -5.22
N CYS A 279 -9.77 -16.53 -4.75
CA CYS A 279 -9.41 -15.18 -5.22
C CYS A 279 -9.13 -15.17 -6.74
N ARG A 280 -8.34 -16.13 -7.24
CA ARG A 280 -8.04 -16.24 -8.67
C ARG A 280 -9.28 -16.56 -9.50
N ALA A 281 -10.16 -17.43 -9.00
CA ALA A 281 -11.41 -17.74 -9.68
C ALA A 281 -12.34 -16.51 -9.82
N ALA A 282 -12.37 -15.65 -8.80
CA ALA A 282 -13.15 -14.42 -8.81
C ALA A 282 -12.52 -13.30 -9.66
N LEU A 283 -11.20 -13.28 -9.79
CA LEU A 283 -10.41 -12.26 -10.47
C LEU A 283 -9.45 -12.90 -11.48
N PRO A 284 -9.97 -13.54 -12.57
CA PRO A 284 -9.15 -14.34 -13.47
C PRO A 284 -8.07 -13.55 -14.20
N ASP A 285 -8.34 -12.28 -14.53
CA ASP A 285 -7.48 -11.42 -15.33
C ASP A 285 -6.70 -10.38 -14.48
N ALA A 286 -6.96 -10.33 -13.18
CA ALA A 286 -6.28 -9.36 -12.31
C ALA A 286 -4.88 -9.84 -11.88
N TRP A 287 -4.00 -8.90 -11.59
CA TRP A 287 -2.78 -9.22 -10.86
C TRP A 287 -3.10 -9.62 -9.41
N LEU A 288 -2.58 -10.75 -8.97
CA LEU A 288 -2.63 -11.19 -7.58
C LEU A 288 -1.24 -11.11 -6.94
N SER A 289 -1.10 -10.33 -5.89
CA SER A 289 0.10 -10.29 -5.06
C SER A 289 -0.12 -11.17 -3.83
N LEU A 290 0.51 -12.34 -3.81
CA LEU A 290 0.34 -13.34 -2.77
C LEU A 290 1.23 -13.00 -1.59
N ARG A 291 0.62 -12.75 -0.41
CA ARG A 291 1.33 -12.19 0.73
C ARG A 291 1.78 -13.24 1.72
N LEU A 292 3.08 -13.25 2.02
CA LEU A 292 3.62 -13.92 3.20
C LEU A 292 3.21 -13.15 4.47
N ASN A 293 3.05 -13.89 5.56
CA ASN A 293 2.73 -13.30 6.86
C ASN A 293 3.98 -12.64 7.47
N PRO A 294 4.05 -11.31 7.61
CA PRO A 294 5.23 -10.62 8.12
C PRO A 294 5.50 -10.94 9.60
N VAL A 295 4.46 -11.26 10.37
CA VAL A 295 4.62 -11.66 11.78
C VAL A 295 5.34 -13.00 11.88
N ARG A 296 4.99 -13.96 11.02
CA ARG A 296 5.67 -15.24 10.93
C ARG A 296 7.10 -15.10 10.38
N MET A 297 7.29 -14.25 9.36
CA MET A 297 8.59 -13.95 8.76
C MET A 297 9.59 -13.35 9.77
N ARG A 298 9.11 -12.71 10.82
CA ARG A 298 9.96 -12.16 11.89
C ARG A 298 10.86 -13.19 12.56
N THR A 299 10.39 -14.42 12.71
CA THR A 299 11.10 -15.52 13.41
C THR A 299 11.34 -16.73 12.53
N ALA A 300 10.92 -16.69 11.28
CA ALA A 300 11.04 -17.80 10.35
C ALA A 300 12.51 -18.13 10.05
N THR A 301 12.84 -19.40 10.07
CA THR A 301 14.06 -19.94 9.49
C THR A 301 14.00 -19.85 7.96
N ALA A 302 15.14 -19.98 7.29
CA ALA A 302 15.19 -20.04 5.83
C ALA A 302 14.30 -21.17 5.25
N GLY A 303 14.28 -22.32 5.91
CA GLY A 303 13.44 -23.46 5.51
C GLY A 303 11.95 -23.17 5.63
N GLU A 304 11.52 -22.52 6.72
CA GLU A 304 10.12 -22.12 6.91
C GLU A 304 9.69 -21.05 5.91
N ALA A 305 10.52 -20.04 5.65
CA ALA A 305 10.24 -19.00 4.66
C ALA A 305 10.12 -19.60 3.24
N ALA A 306 10.97 -20.56 2.90
CA ALA A 306 10.88 -21.31 1.64
C ALA A 306 9.56 -22.09 1.55
N ALA A 307 9.23 -22.86 2.59
CA ALA A 307 8.01 -23.66 2.65
C ALA A 307 6.74 -22.82 2.56
N ASP A 308 6.70 -21.67 3.26
CA ASP A 308 5.57 -20.73 3.20
C ASP A 308 5.42 -20.13 1.78
N THR A 309 6.54 -19.82 1.13
CA THR A 309 6.53 -19.30 -0.26
C THR A 309 6.03 -20.38 -1.25
N GLU A 310 6.50 -21.63 -1.10
CA GLU A 310 6.03 -22.77 -1.89
C GLU A 310 4.53 -23.03 -1.70
N ALA A 311 4.05 -22.92 -0.46
CA ALA A 311 2.64 -23.11 -0.14
C ALA A 311 1.74 -22.07 -0.86
N LEU A 312 2.16 -20.79 -0.92
CA LEU A 312 1.44 -19.76 -1.66
C LEU A 312 1.38 -20.07 -3.16
N LEU A 313 2.51 -20.45 -3.75
CA LEU A 313 2.59 -20.78 -5.18
C LEU A 313 1.78 -22.04 -5.51
N ALA A 314 1.81 -23.05 -4.65
CA ALA A 314 1.02 -24.28 -4.80
C ALA A 314 -0.48 -24.01 -4.68
N ALA A 315 -0.89 -23.14 -3.74
CA ALA A 315 -2.29 -22.76 -3.56
C ALA A 315 -2.87 -21.98 -4.75
N HIS A 316 -2.02 -21.20 -5.45
CA HIS A 316 -2.42 -20.53 -6.68
C HIS A 316 -2.47 -21.51 -7.86
N GLY A 317 -1.48 -22.41 -7.96
CA GLY A 317 -1.28 -23.27 -9.11
C GLY A 317 -0.84 -22.53 -10.38
N PRO A 318 -0.30 -23.27 -11.37
CA PRO A 318 0.08 -22.68 -12.65
C PRO A 318 -1.16 -22.41 -13.52
N PRO A 319 -1.06 -21.46 -14.51
CA PRO A 319 0.08 -20.59 -14.74
C PRO A 319 0.16 -19.47 -13.72
N TRP A 320 1.39 -18.97 -13.44
CA TRP A 320 1.62 -17.85 -12.52
C TRP A 320 1.68 -16.51 -13.25
N ASP A 321 1.03 -16.41 -14.40
CA ASP A 321 0.87 -15.14 -15.10
C ASP A 321 0.05 -14.18 -14.22
N ARG A 322 0.44 -12.92 -14.25
CA ARG A 322 -0.15 -11.88 -13.39
C ARG A 322 -0.19 -12.26 -11.90
N THR A 323 0.88 -12.90 -11.45
CA THR A 323 1.05 -13.32 -10.05
C THR A 323 2.36 -12.78 -9.51
N ALA A 324 2.34 -12.19 -8.32
CA ALA A 324 3.50 -11.73 -7.58
C ALA A 324 3.56 -12.40 -6.21
N ILE A 325 4.76 -12.53 -5.66
CA ILE A 325 4.95 -12.89 -4.24
C ILE A 325 5.37 -11.64 -3.50
N CYS A 326 4.81 -11.39 -2.33
CA CYS A 326 5.23 -10.26 -1.53
C CYS A 326 5.30 -10.56 -0.03
N CYS A 327 6.17 -9.81 0.65
CA CYS A 327 6.17 -9.68 2.10
C CYS A 327 6.27 -8.21 2.48
N ILE A 328 5.21 -7.71 3.10
CA ILE A 328 5.04 -6.29 3.42
C ILE A 328 5.13 -6.10 4.93
N ASN A 329 5.78 -5.01 5.35
CA ASN A 329 5.99 -4.67 6.77
C ASN A 329 6.91 -5.65 7.52
N MET A 330 7.96 -6.13 6.85
CA MET A 330 9.00 -6.92 7.53
C MET A 330 9.71 -6.06 8.57
N ASP A 331 9.65 -6.47 9.83
CA ASP A 331 10.23 -5.73 10.95
C ASP A 331 11.71 -6.08 11.19
N TYR A 332 12.32 -5.42 12.18
CA TYR A 332 13.75 -5.59 12.51
C TYR A 332 14.16 -7.02 12.89
N GLY A 333 13.22 -7.87 13.26
CA GLY A 333 13.48 -9.27 13.62
C GLY A 333 13.56 -10.20 12.42
N THR A 334 13.15 -9.75 11.22
CA THR A 334 13.19 -10.57 10.01
C THR A 334 14.64 -10.86 9.59
N GLY A 335 15.00 -12.14 9.59
CA GLY A 335 16.35 -12.60 9.25
C GLY A 335 16.64 -12.53 7.75
N ASP A 336 17.86 -12.16 7.38
CA ASP A 336 18.30 -12.06 5.98
C ASP A 336 18.14 -13.36 5.21
N GLU A 337 18.43 -14.50 5.85
CA GLU A 337 18.31 -15.81 5.21
C GLU A 337 16.85 -16.20 4.93
N ALA A 338 15.89 -15.73 5.71
CA ALA A 338 14.48 -15.90 5.41
C ALA A 338 14.06 -15.09 4.15
N VAL A 339 14.55 -13.85 4.03
CA VAL A 339 14.36 -13.03 2.81
C VAL A 339 14.98 -13.72 1.60
N ARG A 340 16.24 -14.17 1.71
CA ARG A 340 16.95 -14.87 0.62
C ARG A 340 16.25 -16.15 0.21
N ALA A 341 15.72 -16.91 1.18
CA ALA A 341 14.99 -18.16 0.91
C ALA A 341 13.72 -17.92 0.09
N MET A 342 12.96 -16.88 0.40
CA MET A 342 11.80 -16.46 -0.41
C MET A 342 12.18 -16.20 -1.87
N PHE A 343 13.23 -15.40 -2.11
CA PHE A 343 13.70 -15.10 -3.48
C PHE A 343 14.20 -16.34 -4.21
N ARG A 344 15.01 -17.19 -3.56
CA ARG A 344 15.52 -18.44 -4.14
C ARG A 344 14.39 -19.41 -4.48
N THR A 345 13.35 -19.45 -3.67
CA THR A 345 12.18 -20.28 -3.94
C THR A 345 11.46 -19.82 -5.19
N VAL A 346 11.17 -18.53 -5.31
CA VAL A 346 10.52 -17.96 -6.50
C VAL A 346 11.39 -18.17 -7.76
N ALA A 347 12.71 -17.99 -7.66
CA ALA A 347 13.64 -18.20 -8.79
C ALA A 347 13.54 -19.63 -9.36
N ARG A 348 13.36 -20.66 -8.50
CA ARG A 348 13.13 -22.05 -8.95
C ARG A 348 11.87 -22.20 -9.79
N TYR A 349 10.79 -21.50 -9.43
CA TYR A 349 9.53 -21.51 -10.18
C TYR A 349 9.61 -20.72 -11.50
N ARG A 350 10.51 -19.75 -11.59
CA ARG A 350 10.82 -19.07 -12.87
C ARG A 350 11.66 -19.94 -13.81
N GLY A 351 12.19 -21.07 -13.36
CA GLY A 351 13.14 -21.89 -14.11
C GLY A 351 14.55 -21.27 -14.17
N GLU A 352 14.86 -20.32 -13.31
CA GLU A 352 16.20 -19.73 -13.17
C GLU A 352 17.11 -20.74 -12.47
N ARG A 353 18.24 -21.07 -13.08
CA ARG A 353 19.29 -21.84 -12.42
C ARG A 353 19.97 -20.97 -11.37
N ASP A 354 20.47 -21.56 -10.28
CA ASP A 354 21.08 -20.90 -9.10
C ASP A 354 22.24 -19.91 -9.38
N SER A 355 22.65 -19.73 -10.64
CA SER A 355 23.82 -18.94 -11.07
C SER A 355 23.51 -17.54 -11.55
N GLY A 356 22.50 -16.90 -11.06
CA GLY A 356 22.23 -15.48 -11.34
C GLY A 356 20.75 -15.15 -11.29
N ILE A 357 20.32 -14.66 -10.15
CA ILE A 357 19.01 -14.04 -10.01
C ILE A 357 19.01 -12.77 -10.85
N GLN A 358 18.63 -12.89 -12.12
CA GLN A 358 18.31 -11.72 -12.93
C GLN A 358 16.96 -11.18 -12.42
N THR A 359 17.07 -10.27 -11.51
CA THR A 359 15.90 -9.54 -11.03
C THR A 359 15.42 -8.62 -12.14
N ALA A 360 14.15 -8.73 -12.45
CA ALA A 360 13.40 -7.80 -13.30
C ALA A 360 13.30 -6.37 -12.70
N TYR A 361 14.16 -6.05 -11.74
CA TYR A 361 14.20 -4.76 -11.05
C TYR A 361 15.18 -3.78 -11.71
N ARG A 362 15.07 -3.57 -12.99
CA ARG A 362 15.47 -2.27 -13.53
C ARG A 362 14.29 -1.34 -13.31
N LEU A 363 14.27 -0.69 -12.16
CA LEU A 363 13.48 0.51 -11.95
C LEU A 363 13.90 1.51 -13.02
N ALA A 364 13.01 1.72 -14.00
CA ALA A 364 13.16 2.76 -14.99
C ALA A 364 13.11 4.12 -14.31
#